data_9d75383bc226613037b58a1fbc6aa663
#
_entry.id   9d75383bc226613037b58a1fbc6aa663
#
_cell.length_a   1.000
_cell.length_b   1.000
_cell.length_c   1.000
_cell.angle_alpha   90.00
_cell.angle_beta   90.00
_cell.angle_gamma   90.00
#
_symmetry.space_group_name_H-M   'P 1'
#
loop_
_entity.id
_entity.type
_entity.pdbx_description
1 polymer ?
#
loop_
_entity_poly.entity_id
_entity_poly.type
_entity_poly.pdbx_seq_one_letter_code
_entity_poly.pdbx_strand_id
1 'polypeptide(L)'
;MNERPAPPRIVQRGLYADELQIGAIYEHRPGRTVTEADNVLFTTMTMNPQALHLDAAWAAGTEFGQRLVNSMFTLATVVGASVAQLTQGTLVANLGFGEVTFPAPLLLGDTLYSETEVTAVRPSRSRPGQAVVSLVHTGRNQHGEVVVRAVRTTLMHCAPTDEPAPGSPS
;
A
#
# COMPACT_ATOMS: atom_id res chain seq x y z
N MET A 1 -13.13 -44.40 20.67
CA MET A 1 -12.90 -43.65 19.39
C MET A 1 -12.03 -42.45 19.71
N ASN A 2 -10.79 -42.43 19.23
CA ASN A 2 -9.90 -41.28 19.43
C ASN A 2 -10.35 -40.18 18.47
N GLU A 3 -11.07 -39.19 18.97
CA GLU A 3 -11.37 -37.97 18.16
C GLU A 3 -10.06 -37.30 17.80
N ARG A 4 -9.77 -37.25 16.51
CA ARG A 4 -8.63 -36.47 16.00
C ARG A 4 -8.88 -35.00 16.34
N PRO A 5 -7.93 -34.29 17.00
CA PRO A 5 -8.11 -32.89 17.30
C PRO A 5 -8.38 -32.11 16.01
N ALA A 6 -9.27 -31.10 16.08
CA ALA A 6 -9.58 -30.25 14.94
C ALA A 6 -8.28 -29.56 14.44
N PRO A 7 -8.09 -29.47 13.12
CA PRO A 7 -6.90 -28.84 12.58
C PRO A 7 -6.81 -27.36 13.00
N PRO A 8 -5.59 -26.85 13.25
CA PRO A 8 -5.41 -25.44 13.57
C PRO A 8 -5.83 -24.55 12.40
N ARG A 9 -6.47 -23.42 12.70
CA ARG A 9 -6.83 -22.42 11.69
C ARG A 9 -5.79 -21.31 11.69
N ILE A 10 -5.17 -21.09 10.54
CA ILE A 10 -4.16 -20.04 10.34
C ILE A 10 -4.78 -18.96 9.48
N VAL A 11 -4.82 -17.71 10.01
CA VAL A 11 -5.36 -16.55 9.32
C VAL A 11 -4.18 -15.71 8.81
N GLN A 12 -4.19 -15.38 7.51
CA GLN A 12 -3.22 -14.45 6.93
C GLN A 12 -3.44 -13.06 7.54
N ARG A 13 -2.36 -12.46 8.02
CA ARG A 13 -2.33 -11.06 8.48
C ARG A 13 -1.07 -10.35 8.01
N GLY A 14 -1.07 -9.03 8.09
CA GLY A 14 0.13 -8.18 8.04
C GLY A 14 0.93 -8.27 9.33
N LEU A 15 1.87 -7.37 9.49
CA LEU A 15 2.72 -7.25 10.67
C LEU A 15 2.07 -6.32 11.70
N TYR A 16 2.24 -6.62 12.98
CA TYR A 16 2.00 -5.65 14.04
C TYR A 16 3.09 -4.58 14.06
N ALA A 17 2.83 -3.44 14.66
CA ALA A 17 3.76 -2.32 14.67
C ALA A 17 5.13 -2.67 15.29
N ASP A 18 5.14 -3.52 16.30
CA ASP A 18 6.33 -4.01 17.01
C ASP A 18 7.08 -5.14 16.28
N GLU A 19 6.48 -5.72 15.23
CA GLU A 19 7.14 -6.65 14.32
C GLU A 19 7.86 -5.93 13.16
N LEU A 20 7.59 -4.63 12.96
CA LEU A 20 8.20 -3.85 11.88
C LEU A 20 9.64 -3.47 12.23
N GLN A 21 10.56 -3.65 11.28
CA GLN A 21 11.96 -3.26 11.44
C GLN A 21 12.20 -1.88 10.80
N ILE A 22 12.62 -0.91 11.60
CA ILE A 22 12.96 0.43 11.11
C ILE A 22 14.19 0.31 10.17
N GLY A 23 14.11 0.95 9.01
CA GLY A 23 15.13 0.90 7.96
C GLY A 23 15.01 -0.31 7.03
N ALA A 24 14.12 -1.27 7.30
CA ALA A 24 13.87 -2.38 6.38
C ALA A 24 13.01 -1.91 5.19
N ILE A 25 13.33 -2.45 4.02
CA ILE A 25 12.56 -2.28 2.78
C ILE A 25 11.83 -3.60 2.49
N TYR A 26 10.52 -3.52 2.40
CA TYR A 26 9.64 -4.63 2.07
C TYR A 26 9.28 -4.55 0.59
N GLU A 27 9.77 -5.48 -0.22
CA GLU A 27 9.37 -5.60 -1.62
C GLU A 27 8.06 -6.37 -1.74
N HIS A 28 7.09 -5.80 -2.46
CA HIS A 28 5.77 -6.40 -2.65
C HIS A 28 5.69 -7.09 -4.01
N ARG A 29 5.42 -8.37 -4.01
CA ARG A 29 5.31 -9.21 -5.21
C ARG A 29 3.96 -9.92 -5.27
N PRO A 30 3.44 -10.21 -6.49
CA PRO A 30 4.01 -9.86 -7.78
C PRO A 30 3.86 -8.38 -8.14
N GLY A 31 4.58 -7.92 -9.18
CA GLY A 31 4.29 -6.65 -9.85
C GLY A 31 2.96 -6.71 -10.59
N ARG A 32 2.40 -5.54 -10.95
CA ARG A 32 1.14 -5.44 -11.68
C ARG A 32 1.32 -4.68 -13.00
N THR A 33 1.05 -5.33 -14.12
CA THR A 33 0.94 -4.64 -15.41
C THR A 33 -0.37 -3.87 -15.46
N VAL A 34 -0.28 -2.56 -15.76
CA VAL A 34 -1.43 -1.68 -15.85
C VAL A 34 -2.08 -1.79 -17.22
N THR A 35 -3.36 -2.11 -17.22
CA THR A 35 -4.15 -2.24 -18.44
C THR A 35 -4.91 -0.95 -18.76
N GLU A 36 -5.37 -0.82 -20.01
CA GLU A 36 -6.27 0.26 -20.41
C GLU A 36 -7.55 0.28 -19.57
N ALA A 37 -8.11 -0.90 -19.29
CA ALA A 37 -9.32 -1.02 -18.47
C ALA A 37 -9.13 -0.48 -17.06
N ASP A 38 -7.98 -0.73 -16.43
CA ASP A 38 -7.65 -0.18 -15.11
C ASP A 38 -7.70 1.34 -15.11
N ASN A 39 -7.02 1.95 -16.09
CA ASN A 39 -6.91 3.40 -16.18
C ASN A 39 -8.24 4.07 -16.48
N VAL A 40 -8.98 3.58 -17.46
CA VAL A 40 -10.29 4.14 -17.84
C VAL A 40 -11.28 4.01 -16.70
N LEU A 41 -11.38 2.82 -16.10
CA LEU A 41 -12.31 2.57 -15.00
C LEU A 41 -12.03 3.48 -13.80
N PHE A 42 -10.77 3.51 -13.34
CA PHE A 42 -10.39 4.36 -12.20
C PHE A 42 -10.63 5.84 -12.48
N THR A 43 -10.21 6.32 -13.65
CA THR A 43 -10.30 7.73 -14.03
C THR A 43 -11.76 8.17 -14.11
N THR A 44 -12.64 7.37 -14.69
CA THR A 44 -14.08 7.69 -14.79
C THR A 44 -14.78 7.57 -13.43
N MET A 45 -14.48 6.56 -12.61
CA MET A 45 -15.03 6.41 -11.27
C MET A 45 -14.68 7.59 -10.34
N THR A 46 -13.51 8.18 -10.53
CA THR A 46 -13.06 9.37 -9.78
C THR A 46 -13.52 10.69 -10.39
N MET A 47 -14.39 10.65 -11.41
CA MET A 47 -14.94 11.82 -12.10
C MET A 47 -13.84 12.73 -12.70
N ASN A 48 -12.71 12.17 -13.09
CA ASN A 48 -11.60 12.90 -13.70
C ASN A 48 -11.74 12.90 -15.24
N PRO A 49 -12.12 14.02 -15.90
CA PRO A 49 -12.32 14.09 -17.36
C PRO A 49 -11.04 14.42 -18.13
N GLN A 50 -9.86 14.30 -17.51
CA GLN A 50 -8.61 14.73 -18.13
C GLN A 50 -8.29 13.92 -19.39
N ALA A 51 -8.21 14.60 -20.54
CA ALA A 51 -7.94 14.00 -21.84
C ALA A 51 -6.65 13.20 -21.88
N LEU A 52 -5.63 13.61 -21.13
CA LEU A 52 -4.35 12.90 -21.01
C LEU A 52 -4.52 11.42 -20.60
N HIS A 53 -5.57 11.09 -19.89
CA HIS A 53 -5.86 9.72 -19.43
C HIS A 53 -6.87 8.99 -20.29
N LEU A 54 -7.76 9.71 -21.02
CA LEU A 54 -8.93 9.13 -21.65
C LEU A 54 -8.94 9.24 -23.18
N ASP A 55 -8.39 10.34 -23.75
CA ASP A 55 -8.43 10.64 -25.18
C ASP A 55 -7.09 10.25 -25.83
N ALA A 56 -7.09 9.13 -26.55
CA ALA A 56 -5.88 8.62 -27.20
C ALA A 56 -5.41 9.54 -28.35
N ALA A 57 -6.34 10.12 -29.11
CA ALA A 57 -6.00 11.01 -30.22
C ALA A 57 -5.37 12.31 -29.71
N TRP A 58 -5.93 12.88 -28.65
CA TRP A 58 -5.37 14.06 -28.02
C TRP A 58 -4.00 13.79 -27.36
N ALA A 59 -3.87 12.68 -26.62
CA ALA A 59 -2.65 12.31 -25.93
C ALA A 59 -1.49 11.98 -26.88
N ALA A 60 -1.78 11.46 -28.08
CA ALA A 60 -0.78 11.23 -29.11
C ALA A 60 -0.09 12.53 -29.60
N GLY A 61 -0.74 13.69 -29.45
CA GLY A 61 -0.17 14.99 -29.78
C GLY A 61 0.66 15.63 -28.65
N THR A 62 0.76 14.99 -27.49
CA THR A 62 1.55 15.47 -26.35
C THR A 62 2.99 14.96 -26.39
N GLU A 63 3.83 15.52 -25.52
CA GLU A 63 5.22 15.05 -25.34
C GLU A 63 5.32 13.57 -24.95
N PHE A 64 4.26 12.98 -24.41
CA PHE A 64 4.21 11.57 -24.01
C PHE A 64 3.84 10.62 -25.14
N GLY A 65 3.24 11.11 -26.22
CA GLY A 65 2.87 10.35 -27.40
C GLY A 65 1.76 9.31 -27.20
N GLN A 66 1.26 9.15 -25.98
CA GLN A 66 0.19 8.25 -25.59
C GLN A 66 -0.48 8.64 -24.28
N ARG A 67 -1.59 7.99 -23.95
CA ARG A 67 -2.27 8.21 -22.67
C ARG A 67 -1.40 7.77 -21.49
N LEU A 68 -1.36 8.60 -20.44
CA LEU A 68 -0.72 8.28 -19.18
C LEU A 68 -1.69 7.54 -18.25
N VAL A 69 -1.14 6.70 -17.40
CA VAL A 69 -1.86 6.14 -16.26
C VAL A 69 -2.17 7.27 -15.27
N ASN A 70 -3.38 7.29 -14.73
CA ASN A 70 -3.79 8.24 -13.71
C ASN A 70 -2.85 8.12 -12.49
N SER A 71 -2.24 9.22 -12.08
CA SER A 71 -1.28 9.24 -10.97
C SER A 71 -1.89 8.79 -9.64
N MET A 72 -3.18 9.06 -9.39
CA MET A 72 -3.86 8.60 -8.20
C MET A 72 -4.09 7.07 -8.23
N PHE A 73 -4.32 6.49 -9.42
CA PHE A 73 -4.33 5.02 -9.59
C PHE A 73 -2.97 4.42 -9.24
N THR A 74 -1.89 5.03 -9.73
CA THR A 74 -0.51 4.59 -9.44
C THR A 74 -0.25 4.60 -7.93
N LEU A 75 -0.56 5.70 -7.25
CA LEU A 75 -0.43 5.84 -5.80
C LEU A 75 -1.27 4.78 -5.06
N ALA A 76 -2.54 4.64 -5.40
CA ALA A 76 -3.44 3.69 -4.76
C ALA A 76 -2.96 2.24 -4.94
N THR A 77 -2.44 1.90 -6.12
CA THR A 77 -1.92 0.55 -6.42
C THR A 77 -0.66 0.24 -5.63
N VAL A 78 0.27 1.18 -5.51
CA VAL A 78 1.51 1.01 -4.72
C VAL A 78 1.20 0.81 -3.24
N VAL A 79 0.29 1.63 -2.69
CA VAL A 79 -0.17 1.47 -1.30
C VAL A 79 -0.92 0.15 -1.12
N GLY A 80 -1.81 -0.19 -2.05
CA GLY A 80 -2.58 -1.44 -2.03
C GLY A 80 -1.72 -2.69 -2.03
N ALA A 81 -0.64 -2.69 -2.82
CA ALA A 81 0.31 -3.81 -2.88
C ALA A 81 0.99 -4.11 -1.52
N SER A 82 1.15 -3.09 -0.67
CA SER A 82 1.76 -3.24 0.65
C SER A 82 0.85 -3.92 1.69
N VAL A 83 -0.47 -3.90 1.45
CA VAL A 83 -1.47 -4.24 2.47
C VAL A 83 -1.31 -5.67 2.98
N ALA A 84 -1.26 -6.65 2.08
CA ALA A 84 -1.24 -8.07 2.46
C ALA A 84 -0.04 -8.42 3.36
N GLN A 85 1.12 -7.81 3.11
CA GLN A 85 2.36 -8.08 3.82
C GLN A 85 2.50 -7.24 5.10
N LEU A 86 2.06 -5.97 5.09
CA LEU A 86 2.36 -5.05 6.17
C LEU A 86 1.17 -4.72 7.07
N THR A 87 -0.04 -4.54 6.51
CA THR A 87 -1.11 -3.87 7.25
C THR A 87 -2.43 -4.64 7.32
N GLN A 88 -2.55 -5.79 6.66
CA GLN A 88 -3.77 -6.59 6.65
C GLN A 88 -4.16 -7.03 8.07
N GLY A 89 -5.30 -6.54 8.57
CA GLY A 89 -5.82 -6.88 9.90
C GLY A 89 -5.09 -6.23 11.08
N THR A 90 -4.01 -5.45 10.83
CA THR A 90 -3.22 -4.77 11.87
C THR A 90 -3.29 -3.24 11.78
N LEU A 91 -3.81 -2.69 10.68
CA LEU A 91 -4.03 -1.27 10.49
C LEU A 91 -5.26 -0.81 11.28
N VAL A 92 -5.11 0.24 12.08
CA VAL A 92 -6.24 0.97 12.71
C VAL A 92 -6.75 2.06 11.79
N ALA A 93 -5.84 2.91 11.29
CA ALA A 93 -6.20 4.03 10.43
C ALA A 93 -5.02 4.52 9.57
N ASN A 94 -5.35 5.03 8.39
CA ASN A 94 -4.46 5.89 7.64
C ASN A 94 -4.56 7.31 8.20
N LEU A 95 -3.47 7.85 8.73
CA LEU A 95 -3.46 9.19 9.31
C LEU A 95 -3.19 10.28 8.27
N GLY A 96 -2.63 9.91 7.11
CA GLY A 96 -2.41 10.84 6.02
C GLY A 96 -1.16 10.53 5.21
N PHE A 97 -0.97 11.36 4.20
CA PHE A 97 0.24 11.41 3.40
C PHE A 97 0.95 12.74 3.64
N GLY A 98 2.27 12.69 3.72
CA GLY A 98 3.14 13.85 3.65
C GLY A 98 3.46 14.19 2.20
N GLU A 99 4.74 14.18 1.83
CA GLU A 99 5.14 14.39 0.44
C GLU A 99 4.71 13.22 -0.45
N VAL A 100 4.09 13.55 -1.59
CA VAL A 100 3.80 12.61 -2.68
C VAL A 100 4.35 13.21 -3.97
N THR A 101 5.21 12.47 -4.66
CA THR A 101 5.83 12.89 -5.92
C THR A 101 5.67 11.83 -7.01
N PHE A 102 5.65 12.28 -8.26
CA PHE A 102 5.57 11.45 -9.46
C PHE A 102 6.71 11.82 -10.41
N PRO A 103 7.96 11.32 -10.16
CA PRO A 103 9.14 11.75 -10.89
C PRO A 103 9.16 11.36 -12.35
N ALA A 104 8.51 10.25 -12.72
CA ALA A 104 8.36 9.80 -14.09
C ALA A 104 6.92 9.35 -14.38
N PRO A 105 6.45 9.45 -15.63
CA PRO A 105 5.14 8.94 -16.02
C PRO A 105 5.10 7.41 -15.96
N LEU A 106 3.93 6.87 -15.60
CA LEU A 106 3.60 5.46 -15.82
C LEU A 106 2.71 5.36 -17.05
N LEU A 107 3.08 4.51 -18.01
CA LEU A 107 2.40 4.36 -19.27
C LEU A 107 1.47 3.13 -19.25
N LEU A 108 0.49 3.11 -20.15
CA LEU A 108 -0.35 1.92 -20.35
C LEU A 108 0.52 0.76 -20.84
N GLY A 109 0.38 -0.39 -20.20
CA GLY A 109 1.20 -1.58 -20.47
C GLY A 109 2.46 -1.69 -19.60
N ASP A 110 2.84 -0.65 -18.87
CA ASP A 110 3.92 -0.75 -17.91
C ASP A 110 3.56 -1.67 -16.74
N THR A 111 4.58 -2.30 -16.18
CA THR A 111 4.45 -3.12 -14.97
C THR A 111 4.96 -2.34 -13.77
N LEU A 112 4.07 -2.14 -12.80
CA LEU A 112 4.36 -1.45 -11.56
C LEU A 112 4.84 -2.44 -10.50
N TYR A 113 6.01 -2.17 -9.93
CA TYR A 113 6.58 -2.84 -8.78
C TYR A 113 6.54 -1.90 -7.59
N SER A 114 6.23 -2.44 -6.42
CA SER A 114 6.07 -1.64 -5.19
C SER A 114 7.01 -2.12 -4.11
N GLU A 115 7.59 -1.17 -3.38
CA GLU A 115 8.38 -1.39 -2.17
C GLU A 115 7.96 -0.41 -1.09
N THR A 116 8.17 -0.78 0.18
CA THR A 116 7.85 0.07 1.33
C THR A 116 8.98 0.03 2.33
N GLU A 117 9.55 1.19 2.64
CA GLU A 117 10.51 1.38 3.73
C GLU A 117 9.77 1.77 5.02
N VAL A 118 10.12 1.17 6.13
CA VAL A 118 9.68 1.57 7.48
C VAL A 118 10.66 2.61 8.02
N THR A 119 10.25 3.87 8.12
CA THR A 119 11.15 4.95 8.53
C THR A 119 11.05 5.28 10.02
N ALA A 120 9.90 5.04 10.65
CA ALA A 120 9.74 5.23 12.09
C ALA A 120 8.58 4.38 12.65
N VAL A 121 8.74 3.92 13.88
CA VAL A 121 7.70 3.30 14.70
C VAL A 121 7.76 3.96 16.08
N ARG A 122 6.66 4.54 16.55
CA ARG A 122 6.58 5.13 17.88
C ARG A 122 5.27 4.77 18.56
N PRO A 123 5.28 4.40 19.86
CA PRO A 123 4.07 4.15 20.59
C PRO A 123 3.12 5.36 20.57
N SER A 124 1.83 5.09 20.49
CA SER A 124 0.80 6.13 20.57
C SER A 124 0.70 6.64 22.01
N ARG A 125 0.73 7.97 22.21
CA ARG A 125 0.59 8.57 23.55
C ARG A 125 -0.84 8.47 24.09
N SER A 126 -1.83 8.43 23.21
CA SER A 126 -3.26 8.47 23.57
C SER A 126 -3.97 7.13 23.43
N ARG A 127 -3.32 6.12 22.85
CA ARG A 127 -3.92 4.82 22.54
C ARG A 127 -2.97 3.69 22.91
N PRO A 128 -3.01 3.17 24.15
CA PRO A 128 -2.21 2.01 24.56
C PRO A 128 -2.43 0.82 23.62
N GLY A 129 -1.39 0.03 23.36
CA GLY A 129 -1.44 -1.10 22.43
C GLY A 129 -1.47 -0.71 20.94
N GLN A 130 -1.22 0.56 20.61
CA GLN A 130 -1.12 1.07 19.25
C GLN A 130 0.15 1.89 19.07
N ALA A 131 0.63 1.97 17.83
CA ALA A 131 1.77 2.77 17.45
C ALA A 131 1.51 3.59 16.18
N VAL A 132 2.14 4.73 16.10
CA VAL A 132 2.20 5.54 14.87
C VAL A 132 3.41 5.08 14.07
N VAL A 133 3.16 4.66 12.83
CA VAL A 133 4.17 4.14 11.91
C VAL A 133 4.31 5.07 10.72
N SER A 134 5.55 5.42 10.38
CA SER A 134 5.89 6.19 9.18
C SER A 134 6.48 5.25 8.13
N LEU A 135 5.93 5.32 6.94
CA LEU A 135 6.25 4.48 5.79
C LEU A 135 6.62 5.36 4.60
N VAL A 136 7.55 4.89 3.78
CA VAL A 136 7.81 5.47 2.46
C VAL A 136 7.52 4.41 1.41
N HIS A 137 6.48 4.62 0.65
CA HIS A 137 6.13 3.78 -0.49
C HIS A 137 6.85 4.28 -1.74
N THR A 138 7.48 3.38 -2.49
CA THR A 138 8.10 3.66 -3.78
C THR A 138 7.55 2.72 -4.82
N GLY A 139 7.02 3.27 -5.92
CA GLY A 139 6.63 2.53 -7.11
C GLY A 139 7.64 2.71 -8.22
N ARG A 140 8.01 1.61 -8.88
CA ARG A 140 8.92 1.60 -10.03
C ARG A 140 8.28 0.89 -11.21
N ASN A 141 8.59 1.34 -12.42
CA ASN A 141 8.25 0.61 -13.62
C ASN A 141 9.23 -0.56 -13.86
N GLN A 142 9.03 -1.32 -14.95
CA GLN A 142 9.88 -2.47 -15.33
C GLN A 142 11.33 -2.09 -15.68
N HIS A 143 11.61 -0.82 -15.89
CA HIS A 143 12.95 -0.28 -16.17
C HIS A 143 13.67 0.21 -14.90
N GLY A 144 13.01 0.12 -13.73
CA GLY A 144 13.54 0.58 -12.45
C GLY A 144 13.35 2.06 -12.19
N GLU A 145 12.68 2.80 -13.08
CA GLU A 145 12.42 4.22 -12.90
C GLU A 145 11.35 4.44 -11.82
N VAL A 146 11.59 5.39 -10.93
CA VAL A 146 10.61 5.77 -9.88
C VAL A 146 9.47 6.55 -10.52
N VAL A 147 8.27 5.99 -10.47
CA VAL A 147 7.03 6.59 -11.02
C VAL A 147 6.15 7.20 -9.93
N VAL A 148 6.33 6.80 -8.68
CA VAL A 148 5.69 7.41 -7.51
C VAL A 148 6.55 7.19 -6.27
N ARG A 149 6.61 8.20 -5.41
CA ARG A 149 7.14 8.12 -4.04
C ARG A 149 6.16 8.82 -3.10
N ALA A 150 5.80 8.16 -1.99
CA ALA A 150 4.82 8.71 -1.06
C ALA A 150 5.23 8.43 0.40
N VAL A 151 5.31 9.48 1.20
CA VAL A 151 5.47 9.39 2.66
C VAL A 151 4.10 9.23 3.29
N ARG A 152 3.88 8.15 4.04
CA ARG A 152 2.60 7.82 4.66
C ARG A 152 2.76 7.65 6.16
N THR A 153 1.78 8.14 6.91
CA THR A 153 1.68 7.92 8.35
C THR A 153 0.43 7.10 8.65
N THR A 154 0.59 6.04 9.44
CA THR A 154 -0.48 5.12 9.83
C THR A 154 -0.54 4.95 11.34
N LEU A 155 -1.70 4.56 11.85
CA LEU A 155 -1.88 4.04 13.20
C LEU A 155 -2.09 2.53 13.08
N MET A 156 -1.30 1.74 13.79
CA MET A 156 -1.31 0.28 13.72
C MET A 156 -1.42 -0.32 15.13
N HIS A 157 -1.99 -1.51 15.21
CA HIS A 157 -1.96 -2.30 16.43
C HIS A 157 -0.55 -2.83 16.72
N CYS A 158 -0.18 -2.87 18.01
CA CYS A 158 0.90 -3.71 18.51
C CYS A 158 0.39 -5.14 18.70
N ALA A 159 1.31 -6.12 18.75
CA ALA A 159 0.94 -7.50 19.05
C ALA A 159 0.19 -7.58 20.38
N PRO A 160 -0.82 -8.45 20.51
CA PRO A 160 -1.46 -8.69 21.80
C PRO A 160 -0.40 -9.14 22.82
N THR A 161 -0.39 -8.50 23.98
CA THR A 161 0.38 -9.03 25.11
C THR A 161 -0.35 -10.24 25.67
N ASP A 162 0.36 -11.32 25.96
CA ASP A 162 -0.19 -12.53 26.61
C ASP A 162 -0.64 -12.28 28.07
N GLU A 163 -0.92 -11.05 28.47
CA GLU A 163 -1.52 -10.78 29.76
C GLU A 163 -2.98 -11.25 29.74
N PRO A 164 -3.36 -12.20 30.63
CA PRO A 164 -4.76 -12.56 30.79
C PRO A 164 -5.56 -11.32 31.13
N ALA A 165 -6.71 -11.13 30.47
CA ALA A 165 -7.60 -10.02 30.75
C ALA A 165 -7.87 -9.94 32.26
N PRO A 166 -7.73 -8.79 32.92
CA PRO A 166 -8.02 -8.65 34.34
C PRO A 166 -9.50 -8.99 34.56
N GLY A 167 -9.79 -10.13 35.20
CA GLY A 167 -11.14 -10.51 35.58
C GLY A 167 -11.68 -11.85 35.06
N SER A 168 -10.87 -12.78 34.55
CA SER A 168 -11.34 -14.17 34.37
C SER A 168 -11.42 -14.85 35.75
N PRO A 169 -12.62 -15.24 36.25
CA PRO A 169 -12.71 -16.00 37.48
C PRO A 169 -12.12 -17.39 37.28
N SER A 170 -11.32 -17.82 38.26
CA SER A 170 -10.75 -19.15 38.42
C SER A 170 -11.82 -20.23 38.57
#